data_917e5b7a0394ac333c1ca630bc358afa
#
_entry.id   917e5b7a0394ac333c1ca630bc358afa
#
_cell.length_a   1.000
_cell.length_b   1.000
_cell.length_c   1.000
_cell.angle_alpha   90.00
_cell.angle_beta   90.00
_cell.angle_gamma   90.00
#
_symmetry.space_group_name_H-M   'P 1'
#
loop_
_entity.id
_entity.type
_entity.pdbx_description
1 polymer ?
#
loop_
_entity_poly.entity_id
_entity_poly.type
_entity_poly.pdbx_seq_one_letter_code
_entity_poly.pdbx_strand_id
1 'polypeptide(L)' 'MPTDSEKLARHIMWTLFSATVGRPQQWRSISEISDAPETQEAVQLAVDRGWLLVEGGHSICLTDSGRRLIA' A
#
# COMPACT_ATOMS: atom_id res chain seq x y z
N MET A 1 -2.68 19.98 0.62
CA MET A 1 -2.30 19.19 1.79
C MET A 1 -2.71 17.74 1.61
N PRO A 2 -1.90 16.78 2.03
CA PRO A 2 -2.32 15.38 1.95
C PRO A 2 -3.48 15.11 2.90
N THR A 3 -4.42 14.28 2.44
CA THR A 3 -5.53 13.83 3.26
C THR A 3 -5.06 12.76 4.25
N ASP A 4 -5.87 12.44 5.25
CA ASP A 4 -5.56 11.35 6.16
C ASP A 4 -5.44 10.02 5.42
N SER A 5 -6.29 9.82 4.40
CA SER A 5 -6.21 8.62 3.55
C SER A 5 -4.88 8.55 2.79
N GLU A 6 -4.39 9.68 2.30
CA GLU A 6 -3.11 9.73 1.60
C GLU A 6 -1.95 9.43 2.54
N LYS A 7 -1.97 9.98 3.75
CA LYS A 7 -0.95 9.69 4.75
C LYS A 7 -0.95 8.21 5.12
N LEU A 8 -2.13 7.65 5.32
CA LEU A 8 -2.25 6.23 5.63
C LEU A 8 -1.79 5.37 4.46
N ALA A 9 -2.12 5.76 3.23
CA ALA A 9 -1.67 5.06 2.04
C ALA A 9 -0.14 5.01 1.97
N ARG A 10 0.52 6.13 2.24
CA ARG A 10 1.98 6.18 2.26
C ARG A 10 2.56 5.32 3.37
N HIS A 11 1.92 5.31 4.53
CA HIS A 11 2.34 4.45 5.64
C HIS A 11 2.21 2.97 5.28
N ILE A 12 1.11 2.60 4.65
CA ILE A 12 0.90 1.23 4.18
C ILE A 12 1.98 0.83 3.16
N MET A 13 2.26 1.71 2.21
CA MET A 13 3.30 1.48 1.20
C MET A 13 4.67 1.30 1.85
N TRP A 14 5.01 2.15 2.80
CA TRP A 14 6.28 2.07 3.51
C TRP A 14 6.39 0.77 4.33
N THR A 15 5.30 0.40 5.01
CA THR A 15 5.26 -0.83 5.79
C THR A 15 5.42 -2.04 4.86
N LEU A 16 4.74 -2.02 3.72
CA LEU A 16 4.85 -3.09 2.74
C LEU A 16 6.25 -3.18 2.15
N PHE A 17 6.85 -2.03 1.84
CA PHE A 17 8.22 -1.97 1.34
C PHE A 17 9.19 -2.60 2.34
N SER A 18 9.04 -2.25 3.63
CA SER A 18 9.89 -2.78 4.68
C SER A 18 9.68 -4.29 4.88
N ALA A 19 8.42 -4.75 4.84
CA ALA A 19 8.08 -6.16 5.02
C ALA A 19 8.61 -7.04 3.89
N THR A 20 8.72 -6.49 2.69
CA THR A 20 9.20 -7.23 1.53
C THR A 20 10.66 -6.94 1.20
N VAL A 21 11.32 -6.14 2.03
CA VAL A 21 12.72 -5.71 1.85
C VAL A 21 12.92 -5.07 0.47
N GLY A 22 11.90 -4.37 -0.01
CA GLY A 22 11.94 -3.70 -1.31
C GLY A 22 11.88 -4.60 -2.52
N ARG A 23 11.65 -5.90 -2.32
CA ARG A 23 11.54 -6.84 -3.45
C ARG A 23 10.27 -6.60 -4.23
N PRO A 24 10.30 -6.62 -5.57
CA PRO A 24 9.10 -6.45 -6.38
C PRO A 24 8.19 -7.67 -6.32
N GLN A 25 6.90 -7.44 -6.58
CA GLN A 25 5.92 -8.50 -6.76
C GLN A 25 5.74 -9.41 -5.54
N GLN A 26 5.98 -8.86 -4.35
CA GLN A 26 5.73 -9.58 -3.10
C GLN A 26 4.34 -9.21 -2.60
N TRP A 27 3.47 -10.18 -2.51
CA TRP A 27 2.09 -10.00 -2.05
C TRP A 27 1.99 -10.19 -0.55
N ARG A 28 1.22 -9.33 0.09
CA ARG A 28 0.95 -9.42 1.54
C ARG A 28 -0.53 -9.17 1.79
N SER A 29 -1.07 -9.79 2.83
CA SER A 29 -2.44 -9.50 3.25
C SER A 29 -2.54 -8.08 3.79
N ILE A 30 -3.63 -7.40 3.45
CA ILE A 30 -3.90 -6.06 3.97
C ILE A 30 -3.92 -6.07 5.50
N SER A 31 -4.53 -7.10 6.10
CA SER A 31 -4.64 -7.22 7.56
C SER A 31 -3.28 -7.38 8.25
N GLU A 32 -2.28 -7.90 7.56
CA GLU A 32 -0.92 -7.98 8.11
C GLU A 32 -0.25 -6.61 8.16
N ILE A 33 -0.66 -5.71 7.28
CA ILE A 33 -0.05 -4.38 7.15
C ILE A 33 -0.77 -3.36 8.01
N SER A 34 -2.10 -3.39 8.00
CA SER A 34 -2.92 -2.43 8.74
C SER A 34 -4.31 -2.99 8.97
N ASP A 35 -4.85 -2.76 10.16
CA ASP A 35 -6.22 -3.12 10.50
C ASP A 35 -7.08 -1.90 10.85
N ALA A 36 -6.60 -0.71 10.55
CA ALA A 36 -7.35 0.52 10.80
C ALA A 36 -8.62 0.56 9.95
N PRO A 37 -9.70 1.20 10.46
CA PRO A 37 -10.96 1.30 9.69
C PRO A 37 -10.79 1.99 8.35
N GLU A 38 -9.84 2.92 8.25
CA GLU A 38 -9.58 3.71 7.06
C GLU A 38 -8.71 2.99 6.03
N THR A 39 -8.26 1.77 6.36
CA THR A 39 -7.32 1.04 5.50
C THR A 39 -7.87 0.81 4.09
N GLN A 40 -9.14 0.46 3.97
CA GLN A 40 -9.77 0.21 2.67
C GLN A 40 -9.72 1.44 1.77
N GLU A 41 -10.04 2.61 2.33
CA GLU A 41 -9.99 3.86 1.58
C GLU A 41 -8.57 4.20 1.16
N ALA A 42 -7.62 4.01 2.06
CA ALA A 42 -6.21 4.29 1.78
C ALA A 42 -5.66 3.36 0.70
N VAL A 43 -6.01 2.09 0.76
CA VAL A 43 -5.60 1.11 -0.26
C VAL A 43 -6.22 1.47 -1.59
N GLN A 44 -7.51 1.84 -1.62
CA GLN A 44 -8.17 2.21 -2.86
C GLN A 44 -7.53 3.46 -3.46
N LEU A 45 -7.19 4.44 -2.63
CA LEU A 45 -6.49 5.64 -3.09
C LEU A 45 -5.16 5.26 -3.74
N ALA A 46 -4.39 4.40 -3.09
CA ALA A 46 -3.09 3.98 -3.61
C ALA A 46 -3.24 3.22 -4.93
N VAL A 47 -4.26 2.37 -5.05
CA VAL A 47 -4.53 1.64 -6.29
C VAL A 47 -4.88 2.63 -7.40
N ASP A 48 -5.74 3.62 -7.11
CA ASP A 48 -6.15 4.63 -8.08
C ASP A 48 -4.96 5.47 -8.57
N ARG A 49 -3.97 5.69 -7.71
CA ARG A 49 -2.75 6.41 -8.05
C ARG A 49 -1.71 5.52 -8.73
N GLY A 50 -1.96 4.22 -8.83
CA GLY A 50 -1.01 3.29 -9.43
C GLY A 50 0.13 2.88 -8.50
N TRP A 51 -0.01 3.12 -7.21
CA TRP A 51 1.02 2.79 -6.22
C TRP A 51 0.94 1.35 -5.72
N LEU A 52 -0.24 0.78 -5.71
CA LEU A 52 -0.49 -0.58 -5.23
C LEU A 52 -1.35 -1.36 -6.21
N LEU A 53 -1.20 -2.68 -6.18
CA LEU A 53 -2.11 -3.61 -6.84
C LEU A 53 -2.87 -4.37 -5.75
N VAL A 54 -4.12 -4.72 -6.02
CA VAL A 54 -4.95 -5.49 -5.09
C VAL A 54 -5.46 -6.73 -5.81
N GLU A 55 -5.43 -7.85 -5.13
CA GLU A 55 -5.99 -9.11 -5.64
C GLU A 55 -6.89 -9.72 -4.59
N GLY A 56 -8.08 -10.14 -5.03
CA GLY A 56 -9.07 -10.77 -4.15
C GLY A 56 -9.61 -9.87 -3.05
N GLY A 57 -9.35 -8.57 -3.13
CA GLY A 57 -9.81 -7.60 -2.14
C GLY A 57 -9.07 -7.64 -0.81
N HIS A 58 -8.07 -8.50 -0.66
CA HIS A 58 -7.35 -8.65 0.62
C HIS A 58 -5.83 -8.76 0.50
N SER A 59 -5.29 -8.95 -0.69
CA SER A 59 -3.85 -9.01 -0.90
C SER A 59 -3.39 -7.80 -1.67
N ILE A 60 -2.26 -7.21 -1.26
CA ILE A 60 -1.69 -6.04 -1.91
C ILE A 60 -0.24 -6.27 -2.29
N CYS A 61 0.19 -5.58 -3.33
CA CYS A 61 1.54 -5.62 -3.83
C CYS A 61 1.95 -4.21 -4.22
N LEU A 62 3.17 -3.83 -3.88
CA LEU A 62 3.71 -2.52 -4.21
C LEU A 62 4.13 -2.48 -5.67
N THR A 63 3.71 -1.46 -6.40
CA THR A 63 4.10 -1.27 -7.80
C THR A 63 5.46 -0.58 -7.88
N ASP A 64 6.05 -0.55 -9.08
CA ASP A 64 7.28 0.20 -9.31
C ASP A 64 7.07 1.68 -9.04
N SER A 65 5.93 2.24 -9.44
CA SER A 65 5.60 3.64 -9.16
C SER A 65 5.53 3.90 -7.65
N GLY A 66 4.90 2.99 -6.90
CA GLY A 66 4.82 3.12 -5.45
C GLY A 66 6.18 3.02 -4.80
N ARG A 67 7.03 2.12 -5.27
CA ARG A 67 8.40 1.97 -4.75
C ARG A 67 9.22 3.24 -4.98
N ARG A 68 9.09 3.86 -6.14
CA ARG A 68 9.79 5.10 -6.45
C ARG A 68 9.35 6.25 -5.57
N LEU A 69 8.07 6.26 -5.19
CA LEU A 69 7.54 7.32 -4.34
C LEU A 69 8.14 7.30 -2.94
N ILE A 70 8.39 6.14 -2.40
CA ILE A 70 8.83 5.98 -1.00
C ILE A 70 10.30 5.61 -0.86
N ALA A 71 10.95 5.21 -1.91
CA ALA A 71 12.35 4.77 -1.86
C ALA A 71 13.36 5.95 -1.93
#